data_705f803dbc429809c59a8cdb8e6a8054
#
_entry.id   705f803dbc429809c59a8cdb8e6a8054
#
_cell.length_a   1.000
_cell.length_b   1.000
_cell.length_c   1.000
_cell.angle_alpha   90.00
_cell.angle_beta   90.00
_cell.angle_gamma   90.00
#
_symmetry.space_group_name_H-M   'P 1'
#
loop_
_entity.id
_entity.type
_entity.pdbx_description
1 polymer ?
#
loop_
_entity_poly.entity_id
_entity_poly.type
_entity_poly.pdbx_seq_one_letter_code
_entity_poly.pdbx_strand_id
1 'polypeptide(L)'
;MDTKTLVQVQIFGQNYTIRGEAEQDYILGVAAYVDRKMHEITEKLPVTSVSNSLSKVAVLAGLNIADELMKERAQRERLEQQLSTRAARLNAVLDELLQDSTK
;
A
#
# COMPACT_ATOMS: atom_id res chain seq x y z
N MET A 1 -30.83 -0.19 -2.38
CA MET A 1 -30.18 0.35 -1.19
C MET A 1 -28.83 0.89 -1.53
N ASP A 2 -28.55 2.06 -1.04
CA ASP A 2 -27.25 2.66 -1.28
C ASP A 2 -26.26 2.11 -0.25
N THR A 3 -25.27 1.36 -0.72
CA THR A 3 -24.24 0.79 0.14
C THR A 3 -23.07 1.72 0.32
N LYS A 4 -23.13 2.90 -0.29
CA LYS A 4 -22.03 3.86 -0.23
C LYS A 4 -22.06 4.68 1.05
N THR A 5 -20.91 4.88 1.63
CA THR A 5 -20.73 5.65 2.84
C THR A 5 -20.18 7.03 2.48
N LEU A 6 -20.75 8.08 3.08
CA LEU A 6 -20.24 9.44 2.95
C LEU A 6 -19.41 9.74 4.17
N VAL A 7 -18.15 10.07 3.96
CA VAL A 7 -17.21 10.34 5.05
C VAL A 7 -16.51 11.66 4.80
N GLN A 8 -16.52 12.52 5.81
CA GLN A 8 -15.76 13.76 5.76
C GLN A 8 -14.36 13.53 6.29
N VAL A 9 -13.36 13.92 5.50
CA VAL A 9 -11.96 13.76 5.87
C VAL A 9 -11.25 15.09 5.74
N GLN A 10 -10.15 15.23 6.48
CA GLN A 10 -9.29 16.38 6.37
C GLN A 10 -7.93 15.91 5.89
N ILE A 11 -7.51 16.47 4.76
CA ILE A 11 -6.21 16.13 4.16
C ILE A 11 -5.48 17.43 3.88
N PHE A 12 -4.33 17.59 4.48
CA PHE A 12 -3.45 18.75 4.31
C PHE A 12 -4.21 20.06 4.55
N GLY A 13 -4.99 20.09 5.63
CA GLY A 13 -5.77 21.26 6.02
C GLY A 13 -7.05 21.50 5.23
N GLN A 14 -7.35 20.68 4.25
CA GLN A 14 -8.55 20.81 3.42
C GLN A 14 -9.58 19.75 3.77
N ASN A 15 -10.84 20.11 3.73
CA ASN A 15 -11.94 19.19 4.02
C ASN A 15 -12.50 18.61 2.71
N TYR A 16 -12.70 17.32 2.71
CA TYR A 16 -13.26 16.60 1.57
C TYR A 16 -14.35 15.66 2.04
N THR A 17 -15.36 15.50 1.19
CA THR A 17 -16.39 14.49 1.40
C THR A 17 -16.13 13.36 0.42
N ILE A 18 -15.88 12.17 0.96
CA ILE A 18 -15.58 11.00 0.15
C ILE A 18 -16.78 10.07 0.16
N ARG A 19 -17.19 9.64 -1.02
CA ARG A 19 -18.22 8.63 -1.19
C ARG A 19 -17.54 7.32 -1.58
N GLY A 20 -17.68 6.30 -0.76
CA GLY A 20 -17.04 5.03 -1.03
C GLY A 20 -17.87 3.87 -0.53
N GLU A 21 -17.52 2.68 -0.97
CA GLU A 21 -18.19 1.44 -0.56
C GLU A 21 -17.54 0.82 0.67
N ALA A 22 -16.37 1.31 1.05
CA ALA A 22 -15.66 0.81 2.21
C ALA A 22 -16.24 1.38 3.51
N GLU A 23 -15.91 0.73 4.62
CA GLU A 23 -16.31 1.19 5.94
C GLU A 23 -15.66 2.53 6.28
N GLN A 24 -16.35 3.28 7.14
CA GLN A 24 -15.90 4.62 7.53
C GLN A 24 -14.49 4.61 8.11
N ASP A 25 -14.20 3.67 8.99
CA ASP A 25 -12.88 3.60 9.63
C ASP A 25 -11.78 3.36 8.62
N TYR A 26 -12.05 2.55 7.61
CA TYR A 26 -11.07 2.31 6.55
C TYR A 26 -10.82 3.58 5.75
N ILE A 27 -11.88 4.29 5.37
CA ILE A 27 -11.75 5.54 4.60
C ILE A 27 -10.98 6.59 5.40
N LEU A 28 -11.28 6.71 6.69
CA LEU A 28 -10.55 7.63 7.57
C LEU A 28 -9.07 7.26 7.67
N GLY A 29 -8.77 5.97 7.74
CA GLY A 29 -7.39 5.50 7.80
C GLY A 29 -6.62 5.81 6.53
N VAL A 30 -7.25 5.61 5.37
CA VAL A 30 -6.62 5.94 4.08
C VAL A 30 -6.35 7.44 3.99
N ALA A 31 -7.32 8.26 4.37
CA ALA A 31 -7.17 9.72 4.34
C ALA A 31 -6.05 10.17 5.28
N ALA A 32 -5.97 9.58 6.47
CA ALA A 32 -4.92 9.90 7.43
C ALA A 32 -3.54 9.54 6.89
N TYR A 33 -3.44 8.45 6.15
CA TYR A 33 -2.18 8.04 5.54
C TYR A 33 -1.72 9.05 4.48
N VAL A 34 -2.64 9.48 3.61
CA VAL A 34 -2.34 10.48 2.60
C VAL A 34 -1.92 11.79 3.25
N ASP A 35 -2.67 12.22 4.27
CA ASP A 35 -2.36 13.44 5.02
C ASP A 35 -0.94 13.39 5.59
N ARG A 36 -0.57 12.29 6.22
CA ARG A 36 0.76 12.12 6.79
C ARG A 36 1.83 12.17 5.71
N LYS A 37 1.60 11.53 4.57
CA LYS A 37 2.56 11.54 3.46
C LYS A 37 2.77 12.94 2.92
N MET A 38 1.71 13.74 2.82
CA MET A 38 1.82 15.11 2.37
C MET A 38 2.62 15.97 3.36
N HIS A 39 2.40 15.78 4.65
CA HIS A 39 3.18 16.50 5.67
C HIS A 39 4.65 16.09 5.64
N GLU A 40 4.95 14.81 5.44
CA GLU A 40 6.34 14.34 5.33
C GLU A 40 7.04 15.01 4.15
N ILE A 41 6.35 15.20 3.03
CA ILE A 41 6.91 15.86 1.87
C ILE A 41 7.26 17.32 2.19
N THR A 42 6.36 18.04 2.85
CA THR A 42 6.61 19.45 3.18
C THR A 42 7.77 19.62 4.15
N GLU A 43 7.99 18.68 5.05
CA GLU A 43 9.12 18.73 5.99
C GLU A 43 10.46 18.65 5.26
N LYS A 44 10.49 18.00 4.11
CA LYS A 44 11.70 17.81 3.32
C LYS A 44 11.94 18.92 2.30
N LEU A 45 10.96 19.79 2.07
CA LEU A 45 11.05 20.85 1.08
C LEU A 45 11.55 22.14 1.73
N PRO A 46 12.29 22.99 0.97
CA PRO A 46 12.70 24.29 1.48
C PRO A 46 11.49 25.15 1.82
N VAL A 47 11.58 25.84 2.96
CA VAL A 47 10.49 26.68 3.47
C VAL A 47 10.14 27.84 2.55
N THR A 48 11.08 28.29 1.76
CA THR A 48 10.92 29.49 0.93
C THR A 48 10.36 29.21 -0.45
N SER A 49 10.03 27.98 -0.78
CA SER A 49 9.73 27.68 -2.15
C SER A 49 8.25 27.68 -2.45
N VAL A 50 7.94 28.09 -3.66
CA VAL A 50 6.63 27.93 -4.29
C VAL A 50 6.24 26.45 -4.35
N SER A 51 7.19 25.59 -4.05
CA SER A 51 7.01 24.13 -4.12
C SER A 51 6.11 23.57 -3.03
N ASN A 52 5.63 24.41 -2.10
CA ASN A 52 4.68 23.96 -1.06
C ASN A 52 3.22 24.08 -1.51
N SER A 53 2.96 24.25 -2.78
CA SER A 53 1.59 24.28 -3.29
C SER A 53 0.92 22.93 -3.06
N LEU A 54 -0.37 22.96 -2.79
CA LEU A 54 -1.14 21.76 -2.53
C LEU A 54 -1.03 20.74 -3.66
N SER A 55 -1.16 21.21 -4.92
CA SER A 55 -1.09 20.29 -6.07
C SER A 55 0.27 19.61 -6.17
N LYS A 56 1.35 20.34 -5.96
CA LYS A 56 2.69 19.78 -6.06
C LYS A 56 2.95 18.76 -4.94
N VAL A 57 2.57 19.12 -3.73
CA VAL A 57 2.71 18.22 -2.58
C VAL A 57 1.90 16.96 -2.79
N ALA A 58 0.68 17.09 -3.31
CA ALA A 58 -0.17 15.92 -3.57
C ALA A 58 0.45 14.99 -4.63
N VAL A 59 1.03 15.54 -5.68
CA VAL A 59 1.69 14.74 -6.71
C VAL A 59 2.90 14.00 -6.12
N LEU A 60 3.72 14.70 -5.35
CA LEU A 60 4.90 14.09 -4.73
C LEU A 60 4.51 13.01 -3.73
N ALA A 61 3.47 13.26 -2.92
CA ALA A 61 2.96 12.26 -1.99
C ALA A 61 2.43 11.05 -2.74
N GLY A 62 1.72 11.26 -3.84
CA GLY A 62 1.22 10.18 -4.69
C GLY A 62 2.35 9.33 -5.26
N LEU A 63 3.42 9.96 -5.73
CA LEU A 63 4.59 9.25 -6.23
C LEU A 63 5.25 8.41 -5.12
N ASN A 64 5.34 8.98 -3.92
CA ASN A 64 5.91 8.28 -2.78
C ASN A 64 5.07 7.05 -2.41
N ILE A 65 3.75 7.22 -2.36
CA ILE A 65 2.83 6.12 -2.05
C ILE A 65 2.91 5.03 -3.12
N ALA A 66 2.96 5.43 -4.39
CA ALA A 66 3.08 4.48 -5.50
C ALA A 66 4.40 3.71 -5.41
N ASP A 67 5.49 4.40 -5.06
CA ASP A 67 6.78 3.75 -4.87
C ASP A 67 6.72 2.69 -3.77
N GLU A 68 6.11 3.02 -2.64
CA GLU A 68 5.93 2.06 -1.55
C GLU A 68 5.13 0.85 -2.00
N LEU A 69 4.06 1.08 -2.75
CA LEU A 69 3.21 0.01 -3.26
C LEU A 69 3.98 -0.92 -4.21
N MET A 70 4.77 -0.33 -5.12
CA MET A 70 5.54 -1.13 -6.07
C MET A 70 6.60 -1.97 -5.37
N LYS A 71 7.25 -1.40 -4.36
CA LYS A 71 8.24 -2.13 -3.55
C LYS A 71 7.59 -3.27 -2.78
N GLU A 72 6.44 -3.04 -2.20
CA GLU A 72 5.71 -4.07 -1.47
C GLU A 72 5.28 -5.20 -2.39
N ARG A 73 4.78 -4.88 -3.58
CA ARG A 73 4.38 -5.88 -4.56
C ARG A 73 5.57 -6.73 -5.01
N ALA A 74 6.71 -6.10 -5.26
CA ALA A 74 7.91 -6.82 -5.66
C ALA A 74 8.37 -7.77 -4.56
N GLN A 75 8.31 -7.34 -3.31
CA GLN A 75 8.67 -8.17 -2.18
C GLN A 75 7.71 -9.36 -2.02
N ARG A 76 6.42 -9.10 -2.19
CA ARG A 76 5.40 -10.16 -2.12
C ARG A 76 5.61 -11.21 -3.20
N GLU A 77 5.91 -10.78 -4.43
CA GLU A 77 6.19 -11.70 -5.53
C GLU A 77 7.42 -12.57 -5.24
N ARG A 78 8.46 -11.98 -4.68
CA ARG A 78 9.67 -12.73 -4.30
C ARG A 78 9.37 -13.77 -3.23
N LEU A 79 8.56 -13.40 -2.22
CA LEU A 79 8.16 -14.33 -1.18
C LEU A 79 7.32 -15.46 -1.72
N GLU A 80 6.39 -15.17 -2.62
CA GLU A 80 5.57 -16.19 -3.25
C GLU A 80 6.41 -17.17 -4.07
N GLN A 81 7.40 -16.66 -4.81
CA GLN A 81 8.32 -17.50 -5.56
C GLN A 81 9.16 -18.37 -4.64
N GLN A 82 9.64 -17.82 -3.53
CA GLN A 82 10.42 -18.59 -2.56
C GLN A 82 9.58 -19.71 -1.95
N LEU A 83 8.33 -19.41 -1.59
CA LEU A 83 7.43 -20.42 -1.04
C LEU A 83 7.13 -21.51 -2.07
N SER A 84 6.88 -21.12 -3.31
CA SER A 84 6.63 -22.07 -4.38
C SER A 84 7.83 -22.99 -4.63
N THR A 85 9.03 -22.42 -4.63
CA THR A 85 10.27 -23.18 -4.82
C THR A 85 10.49 -24.16 -3.68
N ARG A 86 10.29 -23.70 -2.44
CA ARG A 86 10.44 -24.56 -1.26
C ARG A 86 9.41 -25.69 -1.25
N ALA A 87 8.18 -25.38 -1.63
CA ALA A 87 7.13 -26.40 -1.71
C ALA A 87 7.46 -27.45 -2.76
N ALA A 88 7.97 -27.02 -3.92
CA ALA A 88 8.36 -27.96 -4.97
C ALA A 88 9.51 -28.87 -4.52
N ARG A 89 10.50 -28.31 -3.80
CA ARG A 89 11.61 -29.09 -3.27
C ARG A 89 11.12 -30.10 -2.24
N LEU A 90 10.23 -29.68 -1.37
CA LEU A 90 9.68 -30.56 -0.35
C LEU A 90 8.88 -31.70 -0.97
N ASN A 91 8.07 -31.40 -1.97
CA ASN A 91 7.32 -32.42 -2.69
C ASN A 91 8.24 -33.41 -3.39
N ALA A 92 9.34 -32.94 -3.97
CA ALA A 92 10.32 -33.83 -4.60
C ALA A 92 10.96 -34.78 -3.59
N VAL A 93 11.30 -34.26 -2.40
CA VAL A 93 11.87 -35.08 -1.33
C VAL A 93 10.87 -36.11 -0.84
N LEU A 94 9.62 -35.70 -0.65
CA LEU A 94 8.57 -36.62 -0.21
C LEU A 94 8.33 -37.72 -1.25
N ASP A 95 8.34 -37.39 -2.52
CA ASP A 95 8.16 -38.37 -3.59
C ASP A 95 9.30 -39.40 -3.57
N GLU A 96 10.53 -38.95 -3.37
CA GLU A 96 11.68 -39.86 -3.24
C GLU A 96 11.54 -40.81 -2.05
N LEU A 97 11.14 -40.25 -0.91
CA LEU A 97 10.96 -41.06 0.30
C LEU A 97 9.85 -42.08 0.12
N LEU A 98 8.75 -41.69 -0.55
CA LEU A 98 7.64 -42.59 -0.77
C LEU A 98 8.02 -43.70 -1.76
N GLN A 99 8.82 -43.40 -2.78
CA GLN A 99 9.30 -44.40 -3.70
C GLN A 99 10.21 -45.40 -3.01
N ASP A 100 11.09 -44.92 -2.14
CA ASP A 100 11.99 -45.81 -1.38
C ASP A 100 11.21 -46.73 -0.46
N SER A 101 10.10 -46.24 0.12
CA SER A 101 9.33 -47.04 1.05
C SER A 101 8.47 -48.11 0.39
N THR A 102 8.28 -48.03 -0.92
CA THR A 102 7.46 -49.00 -1.66
C THR A 102 8.26 -50.15 -2.26
N LYS A 103 9.55 -50.16 -2.11
CA LYS A 103 10.39 -51.25 -2.59
C LYS A 103 10.35 -52.49 -1.70
#